data_a4fb9eb4b2b093c175e4591031ac043e
#
_entry.id   a4fb9eb4b2b093c175e4591031ac043e
#
_cell.length_a   1.000
_cell.length_b   1.000
_cell.length_c   1.000
_cell.angle_alpha   90.00
_cell.angle_beta   90.00
_cell.angle_gamma   90.00
#
_symmetry.space_group_name_H-M   'P 1'
#
loop_
_entity.id
_entity.type
_entity.pdbx_description
1 polymer ?
#
loop_
_entity_poly.entity_id
_entity_poly.type
_entity_poly.pdbx_seq_one_letter_code
_entity_poly.pdbx_strand_id
1 'polypeptide(L)'
;MVSVHDSGPIDDHRPVWPVLVATDNYEIRVAETQAEVEAAQRVRYRVFYEELTAVPTPAMEATGRDFDKYDPYCDHLLAIDRSNVDEDGQPIVMGCYRLLRNEGALRAGGFYTSGEFDISKLLQSVQKGTRLLELGRSCVDKEYRTKPLIVQLLWSGVMAYVARHKIDVMFGCASFPGTDPKSIAMPLSYLHHFHPMREDIRARALPKLYVDMDLMPKDQINPREALMALPPLIKGYVRVGAQIGDGAVIDHQFSTTDVLIYVSLLEMAPRYRKRFGLPDLTKP
;
A
#
# COMPACT_ATOMS: atom_id res chain seq x y z
N MET A 1 5.11 -24.34 26.34
CA MET A 1 5.06 -24.97 25.01
C MET A 1 4.16 -24.06 24.16
N VAL A 2 4.77 -23.18 23.40
CA VAL A 2 4.02 -22.28 22.48
C VAL A 2 3.96 -23.02 21.14
N SER A 3 2.75 -23.38 20.74
CA SER A 3 2.47 -24.05 19.47
C SER A 3 2.87 -23.12 18.32
N VAL A 4 3.84 -23.53 17.52
CA VAL A 4 4.15 -22.94 16.22
C VAL A 4 2.95 -23.22 15.34
N HIS A 5 2.20 -22.18 14.96
CA HIS A 5 1.16 -22.31 13.96
C HIS A 5 1.84 -22.58 12.61
N ASP A 6 1.70 -23.84 12.21
CA ASP A 6 1.99 -24.35 10.90
C ASP A 6 1.23 -23.50 9.85
N SER A 7 1.95 -22.78 9.02
CA SER A 7 1.42 -22.14 7.85
C SER A 7 0.99 -23.24 6.88
N GLY A 8 -0.31 -23.51 6.85
CA GLY A 8 -0.90 -24.51 5.96
C GLY A 8 -0.42 -24.33 4.51
N PRO A 9 -0.35 -25.42 3.72
CA PRO A 9 0.19 -25.41 2.38
C PRO A 9 -0.58 -24.39 1.53
N ILE A 10 0.17 -23.56 0.80
CA ILE A 10 -0.37 -22.70 -0.25
C ILE A 10 -1.08 -23.61 -1.24
N ASP A 11 -2.36 -23.31 -1.50
CA ASP A 11 -3.20 -24.01 -2.46
C ASP A 11 -2.47 -24.08 -3.81
N ASP A 12 -2.08 -25.27 -4.23
CA ASP A 12 -1.28 -25.57 -5.42
C ASP A 12 -2.06 -25.27 -6.73
N HIS A 13 -3.30 -24.78 -6.62
CA HIS A 13 -4.18 -24.36 -7.70
C HIS A 13 -4.23 -22.84 -7.92
N ARG A 14 -3.26 -22.07 -7.44
CA ARG A 14 -3.19 -20.65 -7.78
C ARG A 14 -3.01 -20.51 -9.30
N PRO A 15 -3.81 -19.66 -9.97
CA PRO A 15 -3.65 -19.44 -11.39
C PRO A 15 -2.24 -18.89 -11.65
N VAL A 16 -1.53 -19.46 -12.62
CA VAL A 16 -0.26 -18.91 -13.10
C VAL A 16 -0.50 -17.47 -13.53
N TRP A 17 0.13 -16.53 -12.83
CA TRP A 17 -0.05 -15.12 -13.10
C TRP A 17 0.84 -14.71 -14.28
N PRO A 18 0.28 -14.18 -15.37
CA PRO A 18 1.12 -13.63 -16.41
C PRO A 18 1.91 -12.44 -15.86
N VAL A 19 3.07 -12.19 -16.43
CA VAL A 19 3.80 -10.95 -16.23
C VAL A 19 2.88 -9.78 -16.53
N LEU A 20 2.69 -8.88 -15.56
CA LEU A 20 1.80 -7.73 -15.69
C LEU A 20 2.43 -6.61 -16.50
N VAL A 21 3.73 -6.37 -16.29
CA VAL A 21 4.54 -5.38 -17.00
C VAL A 21 5.93 -5.94 -17.17
N ALA A 22 6.52 -5.79 -18.35
CA ALA A 22 7.92 -6.17 -18.61
C ALA A 22 8.66 -5.09 -19.41
N THR A 23 9.96 -5.02 -19.15
CA THR A 23 10.97 -4.35 -19.96
C THR A 23 12.09 -5.36 -20.24
N ASP A 24 13.15 -4.94 -20.91
CA ASP A 24 14.29 -5.84 -21.20
C ASP A 24 14.89 -6.44 -19.91
N ASN A 25 15.02 -5.62 -18.87
CA ASN A 25 15.70 -6.01 -17.62
C ASN A 25 14.76 -6.22 -16.41
N TYR A 26 13.54 -5.70 -16.45
CA TYR A 26 12.66 -5.69 -15.30
C TYR A 26 11.31 -6.30 -15.61
N GLU A 27 10.73 -6.97 -14.64
CA GLU A 27 9.33 -7.43 -14.72
C GLU A 27 8.56 -7.14 -13.44
N ILE A 28 7.25 -6.96 -13.60
CA ILE A 28 6.30 -6.82 -12.50
C ILE A 28 5.29 -7.94 -12.64
N ARG A 29 5.18 -8.76 -11.63
CA ARG A 29 4.21 -9.85 -11.54
C ARG A 29 3.82 -10.18 -10.11
N VAL A 30 2.81 -11.00 -9.94
CA VAL A 30 2.44 -11.55 -8.62
C VAL A 30 3.36 -12.73 -8.30
N ALA A 31 3.72 -12.89 -7.05
CA ALA A 31 4.47 -14.06 -6.55
C ALA A 31 3.68 -15.35 -6.80
N GLU A 32 4.34 -16.37 -7.35
CA GLU A 32 3.73 -17.66 -7.68
C GLU A 32 4.10 -18.73 -6.66
N THR A 33 5.23 -18.57 -6.00
CA THR A 33 5.78 -19.56 -5.05
C THR A 33 5.95 -18.97 -3.66
N GLN A 34 6.01 -19.85 -2.66
CA GLN A 34 6.33 -19.45 -1.28
C GLN A 34 7.71 -18.78 -1.19
N ALA A 35 8.69 -19.28 -1.93
CA ALA A 35 10.04 -18.71 -1.96
C ALA A 35 10.03 -17.24 -2.45
N GLU A 36 9.18 -16.91 -3.40
CA GLU A 36 9.00 -15.53 -3.90
C GLU A 36 8.29 -14.62 -2.89
N VAL A 37 7.28 -15.15 -2.18
CA VAL A 37 6.66 -14.44 -1.06
C VAL A 37 7.71 -14.14 0.01
N GLU A 38 8.56 -15.10 0.35
CA GLU A 38 9.64 -14.92 1.30
C GLU A 38 10.70 -13.92 0.81
N ALA A 39 10.98 -13.90 -0.49
CA ALA A 39 11.86 -12.89 -1.08
C ALA A 39 11.28 -11.47 -0.91
N ALA A 40 9.97 -11.27 -1.16
CA ALA A 40 9.29 -10.01 -0.85
C ALA A 40 9.38 -9.66 0.65
N GLN A 41 9.16 -10.63 1.54
CA GLN A 41 9.27 -10.45 2.98
C GLN A 41 10.68 -10.03 3.42
N ARG A 42 11.73 -10.58 2.80
CA ARG A 42 13.12 -10.16 3.03
C ARG A 42 13.39 -8.73 2.56
N VAL A 43 12.87 -8.33 1.39
CA VAL A 43 12.99 -6.93 0.92
C VAL A 43 12.31 -5.98 1.91
N ARG A 44 11.10 -6.31 2.38
CA ARG A 44 10.37 -5.53 3.39
C ARG A 44 11.16 -5.42 4.68
N TYR A 45 11.79 -6.52 5.14
CA TYR A 45 12.59 -6.53 6.36
C TYR A 45 13.79 -5.58 6.22
N ARG A 46 14.57 -5.68 5.15
CA ARG A 46 15.69 -4.77 4.91
C ARG A 46 15.26 -3.31 4.90
N VAL A 47 14.14 -3.00 4.20
CA VAL A 47 13.67 -1.62 4.08
C VAL A 47 13.09 -1.09 5.38
N PHE A 48 12.22 -1.84 6.05
CA PHE A 48 11.49 -1.31 7.22
C PHE A 48 12.29 -1.39 8.51
N TYR A 49 13.07 -2.45 8.72
CA TYR A 49 13.72 -2.73 10.00
C TYR A 49 15.22 -2.47 10.00
N GLU A 50 15.93 -2.67 8.90
CA GLU A 50 17.37 -2.43 8.82
C GLU A 50 17.70 -1.01 8.32
N GLU A 51 16.92 -0.48 7.39
CA GLU A 51 17.14 0.87 6.83
C GLU A 51 16.32 1.93 7.57
N LEU A 52 15.02 1.68 7.80
CA LEU A 52 14.14 2.54 8.55
C LEU A 52 14.12 2.12 10.01
N THR A 53 13.25 2.74 10.82
CA THR A 53 13.29 2.61 12.29
C THR A 53 12.20 1.69 12.85
N ALA A 54 11.62 0.80 12.04
CA ALA A 54 10.62 -0.14 12.51
C ALA A 54 11.22 -1.15 13.50
N VAL A 55 10.39 -1.61 14.44
CA VAL A 55 10.79 -2.56 15.48
C VAL A 55 10.31 -3.96 15.09
N PRO A 56 11.21 -4.92 14.78
CA PRO A 56 10.80 -6.26 14.42
C PRO A 56 10.29 -7.05 15.63
N THR A 57 9.40 -8.02 15.40
CA THR A 57 9.13 -9.04 16.41
C THR A 57 10.30 -10.03 16.49
N PRO A 58 10.47 -10.77 17.61
CA PRO A 58 11.52 -11.79 17.70
C PRO A 58 11.49 -12.83 16.57
N ALA A 59 10.31 -13.18 16.06
CA ALA A 59 10.17 -14.10 14.95
C ALA A 59 10.61 -13.50 13.62
N MET A 60 10.34 -12.22 13.38
CA MET A 60 10.83 -11.49 12.21
C MET A 60 12.35 -11.33 12.25
N GLU A 61 12.89 -10.97 13.41
CA GLU A 61 14.34 -10.84 13.62
C GLU A 61 15.08 -12.18 13.38
N ALA A 62 14.56 -13.28 13.93
CA ALA A 62 15.14 -14.59 13.75
C ALA A 62 15.17 -15.10 12.30
N THR A 63 14.25 -14.59 11.46
CA THR A 63 14.11 -15.02 10.05
C THR A 63 14.59 -14.01 9.04
N GLY A 64 14.87 -12.75 9.44
CA GLY A 64 15.16 -11.64 8.53
C GLY A 64 13.99 -11.33 7.57
N ARG A 65 12.75 -11.56 8.01
CA ARG A 65 11.55 -11.41 7.17
C ARG A 65 10.47 -10.59 7.88
N ASP A 66 9.82 -9.66 7.15
CA ASP A 66 8.59 -9.00 7.59
C ASP A 66 7.39 -9.86 7.19
N PHE A 67 6.61 -10.30 8.16
CA PHE A 67 5.37 -11.06 7.92
C PHE A 67 4.36 -10.82 9.02
N ASP A 68 3.09 -10.96 8.66
CA ASP A 68 1.97 -10.93 9.60
C ASP A 68 0.88 -11.92 9.19
N LYS A 69 -0.21 -11.96 9.97
CA LYS A 69 -1.34 -12.86 9.74
C LYS A 69 -2.05 -12.64 8.40
N TYR A 70 -1.83 -11.52 7.72
CA TYR A 70 -2.47 -11.19 6.44
C TYR A 70 -1.72 -11.74 5.23
N ASP A 71 -0.40 -11.98 5.35
CA ASP A 71 0.43 -12.44 4.23
C ASP A 71 -0.14 -13.66 3.48
N PRO A 72 -0.70 -14.69 4.16
CA PRO A 72 -1.26 -15.86 3.47
C PRO A 72 -2.52 -15.57 2.63
N TYR A 73 -3.16 -14.43 2.84
CA TYR A 73 -4.40 -14.04 2.17
C TYR A 73 -4.21 -12.95 1.12
N CYS A 74 -2.97 -12.50 0.95
CA CYS A 74 -2.60 -11.43 0.04
C CYS A 74 -1.96 -11.98 -1.23
N ASP A 75 -2.15 -11.25 -2.32
CA ASP A 75 -1.27 -11.36 -3.47
C ASP A 75 -0.07 -10.44 -3.27
N HIS A 76 1.14 -10.94 -3.54
CA HIS A 76 2.38 -10.19 -3.40
C HIS A 76 2.86 -9.76 -4.78
N LEU A 77 2.74 -8.47 -5.09
CA LEU A 77 3.25 -7.89 -6.33
C LEU A 77 4.75 -7.66 -6.18
N LEU A 78 5.53 -8.17 -7.11
CA LEU A 78 6.99 -8.12 -7.12
C LEU A 78 7.49 -7.25 -8.27
N ALA A 79 8.48 -6.42 -7.99
CA ALA A 79 9.35 -5.84 -9.00
C ALA A 79 10.66 -6.63 -9.03
N ILE A 80 10.98 -7.23 -10.17
CA ILE A 80 12.07 -8.19 -10.33
C ILE A 80 13.11 -7.62 -11.30
N ASP A 81 14.38 -7.66 -10.91
CA ASP A 81 15.52 -7.44 -11.80
C ASP A 81 15.93 -8.79 -12.42
N ARG A 82 15.72 -8.93 -13.73
CA ARG A 82 16.04 -10.14 -14.47
C ARG A 82 17.51 -10.19 -14.95
N SER A 83 18.19 -9.06 -14.86
CA SER A 83 19.60 -8.94 -15.29
C SER A 83 20.60 -9.31 -14.20
N ASN A 84 20.12 -9.41 -12.96
CA ASN A 84 20.92 -9.76 -11.79
C ASN A 84 20.28 -10.91 -11.03
N VAL A 85 21.11 -11.70 -10.36
CA VAL A 85 20.68 -12.80 -9.49
C VAL A 85 21.26 -12.61 -8.08
N ASP A 86 20.58 -13.18 -7.11
CA ASP A 86 21.07 -13.27 -5.75
C ASP A 86 22.12 -14.40 -5.57
N GLU A 87 22.58 -14.64 -4.35
CA GLU A 87 23.57 -15.67 -4.02
C GLU A 87 23.09 -17.09 -4.34
N ASP A 88 21.79 -17.30 -4.37
CA ASP A 88 21.13 -18.57 -4.70
C ASP A 88 20.82 -18.71 -6.20
N GLY A 89 21.22 -17.74 -7.01
CA GLY A 89 20.98 -17.71 -8.46
C GLY A 89 19.55 -17.34 -8.85
N GLN A 90 18.76 -16.78 -7.92
CA GLN A 90 17.39 -16.34 -8.19
C GLN A 90 17.36 -14.86 -8.60
N PRO A 91 16.42 -14.46 -9.48
CA PRO A 91 16.25 -13.05 -9.84
C PRO A 91 15.98 -12.17 -8.61
N ILE A 92 16.62 -10.99 -8.59
CA ILE A 92 16.54 -10.08 -7.44
C ILE A 92 15.15 -9.41 -7.38
N VAL A 93 14.48 -9.53 -6.25
CA VAL A 93 13.28 -8.73 -5.93
C VAL A 93 13.74 -7.35 -5.46
N MET A 94 13.46 -6.32 -6.28
CA MET A 94 13.84 -4.92 -6.03
C MET A 94 12.84 -4.17 -5.15
N GLY A 95 11.61 -4.62 -5.11
CA GLY A 95 10.52 -3.97 -4.39
C GLY A 95 9.22 -4.74 -4.50
N CYS A 96 8.25 -4.38 -3.69
CA CYS A 96 6.98 -5.09 -3.66
C CYS A 96 5.82 -4.22 -3.20
N TYR A 97 4.61 -4.75 -3.43
CA TYR A 97 3.35 -4.35 -2.78
C TYR A 97 2.64 -5.58 -2.25
N ARG A 98 1.96 -5.45 -1.13
CA ARG A 98 1.01 -6.43 -0.63
C ARG A 98 -0.40 -5.99 -1.02
N LEU A 99 -1.14 -6.88 -1.68
CA LEU A 99 -2.44 -6.61 -2.29
C LEU A 99 -3.49 -7.51 -1.63
N LEU A 100 -4.42 -6.94 -0.86
CA LEU A 100 -5.49 -7.68 -0.18
C LEU A 100 -6.86 -7.31 -0.77
N ARG A 101 -7.48 -8.26 -1.46
CA ARG A 101 -8.83 -8.12 -2.03
C ARG A 101 -9.91 -8.51 -1.01
N ASN A 102 -11.19 -8.20 -1.31
CA ASN A 102 -12.34 -8.53 -0.47
C ASN A 102 -12.33 -9.99 0.02
N GLU A 103 -12.07 -10.94 -0.89
CA GLU A 103 -12.12 -12.37 -0.60
C GLU A 103 -11.01 -12.78 0.37
N GLY A 104 -9.82 -12.22 0.17
CA GLY A 104 -8.68 -12.39 1.09
C GLY A 104 -8.96 -11.78 2.45
N ALA A 105 -9.48 -10.56 2.49
CA ALA A 105 -9.84 -9.88 3.72
C ALA A 105 -10.91 -10.64 4.53
N LEU A 106 -11.92 -11.20 3.85
CA LEU A 106 -12.94 -12.03 4.52
C LEU A 106 -12.31 -13.24 5.21
N ARG A 107 -11.35 -13.91 4.56
CA ARG A 107 -10.63 -15.06 5.10
C ARG A 107 -9.65 -14.67 6.22
N ALA A 108 -9.06 -13.48 6.15
CA ALA A 108 -8.14 -12.94 7.16
C ALA A 108 -8.85 -12.38 8.40
N GLY A 109 -10.18 -12.32 8.40
CA GLY A 109 -10.97 -11.71 9.47
C GLY A 109 -11.07 -10.18 9.39
N GLY A 110 -10.81 -9.58 8.23
CA GLY A 110 -10.89 -8.15 7.96
C GLY A 110 -9.69 -7.63 7.15
N PHE A 111 -9.73 -6.35 6.84
CA PHE A 111 -8.59 -5.63 6.26
C PHE A 111 -7.59 -5.21 7.34
N TYR A 112 -6.32 -5.06 6.99
CA TYR A 112 -5.28 -4.57 7.90
C TYR A 112 -5.64 -3.18 8.44
N THR A 113 -6.07 -2.29 7.56
CA THR A 113 -6.48 -0.92 7.88
C THR A 113 -7.57 -0.85 8.97
N SER A 114 -8.39 -1.90 9.14
CA SER A 114 -9.41 -1.96 10.19
C SER A 114 -8.84 -1.98 11.61
N GLY A 115 -7.55 -2.28 11.77
CA GLY A 115 -6.84 -2.19 13.04
C GLY A 115 -6.56 -0.75 13.49
N GLU A 116 -6.63 0.19 12.56
CA GLU A 116 -6.28 1.61 12.78
C GLU A 116 -7.46 2.54 12.52
N PHE A 117 -8.29 2.22 11.53
CA PHE A 117 -9.40 3.07 11.09
C PHE A 117 -10.73 2.31 11.09
N ASP A 118 -11.79 2.99 11.50
CA ASP A 118 -13.16 2.55 11.23
C ASP A 118 -13.46 2.76 9.74
N ILE A 119 -13.49 1.66 9.01
CA ILE A 119 -13.81 1.61 7.57
C ILE A 119 -15.22 1.06 7.31
N SER A 120 -16.11 1.05 8.31
CA SER A 120 -17.44 0.44 8.23
C SER A 120 -18.27 1.00 7.06
N LYS A 121 -18.24 2.32 6.84
CA LYS A 121 -18.93 2.96 5.72
C LYS A 121 -18.38 2.49 4.36
N LEU A 122 -17.05 2.29 4.26
CA LEU A 122 -16.43 1.76 3.05
C LEU A 122 -16.84 0.30 2.84
N LEU A 123 -16.88 -0.52 3.89
CA LEU A 123 -17.31 -1.93 3.80
C LEU A 123 -18.77 -2.08 3.41
N GLN A 124 -19.65 -1.13 3.74
CA GLN A 124 -21.04 -1.13 3.27
C GLN A 124 -21.13 -1.03 1.73
N SER A 125 -20.15 -0.45 1.06
CA SER A 125 -20.12 -0.41 -0.39
C SER A 125 -19.89 -1.80 -1.02
N VAL A 126 -19.17 -2.69 -0.33
CA VAL A 126 -18.93 -4.08 -0.77
C VAL A 126 -20.25 -4.84 -0.91
N GLN A 127 -21.19 -4.63 0.00
CA GLN A 127 -22.54 -5.23 -0.08
C GLN A 127 -23.30 -4.78 -1.32
N LYS A 128 -22.90 -3.67 -1.93
CA LYS A 128 -23.45 -3.16 -3.21
C LYS A 128 -22.63 -3.60 -4.43
N GLY A 129 -21.68 -4.53 -4.24
CA GLY A 129 -20.86 -5.09 -5.31
C GLY A 129 -19.53 -4.37 -5.57
N THR A 130 -19.14 -3.37 -4.75
CA THR A 130 -17.84 -2.68 -4.90
C THR A 130 -16.68 -3.63 -4.59
N ARG A 131 -15.70 -3.67 -5.48
CA ARG A 131 -14.47 -4.46 -5.31
C ARG A 131 -13.36 -3.58 -4.75
N LEU A 132 -12.99 -3.87 -3.51
CA LEU A 132 -11.95 -3.17 -2.78
C LEU A 132 -10.61 -3.88 -2.93
N LEU A 133 -9.54 -3.09 -2.97
CA LEU A 133 -8.17 -3.55 -2.90
C LEU A 133 -7.43 -2.74 -1.85
N GLU A 134 -7.01 -3.36 -0.77
CA GLU A 134 -6.09 -2.75 0.17
C GLU A 134 -4.66 -2.91 -0.32
N LEU A 135 -3.96 -1.77 -0.38
CA LEU A 135 -2.55 -1.68 -0.72
C LEU A 135 -1.73 -1.51 0.56
N GLY A 136 -0.78 -2.40 0.79
CA GLY A 136 0.08 -2.34 1.97
C GLY A 136 1.52 -2.74 1.67
N ARG A 137 2.39 -2.55 2.63
CA ARG A 137 3.81 -2.96 2.59
C ARG A 137 4.54 -2.53 1.33
N SER A 138 4.21 -1.34 0.80
CA SER A 138 4.89 -0.77 -0.36
C SER A 138 6.32 -0.43 -0.02
N CYS A 139 7.26 -1.04 -0.69
CA CYS A 139 8.67 -0.68 -0.53
C CYS A 139 9.48 -0.95 -1.80
N VAL A 140 10.60 -0.24 -1.93
CA VAL A 140 11.64 -0.45 -2.94
C VAL A 140 12.97 -0.43 -2.21
N ASP A 141 13.81 -1.42 -2.49
CA ASP A 141 15.16 -1.50 -1.94
C ASP A 141 15.96 -0.23 -2.29
N LYS A 142 16.79 0.23 -1.35
CA LYS A 142 17.53 1.50 -1.45
C LYS A 142 18.38 1.61 -2.72
N GLU A 143 18.95 0.50 -3.17
CA GLU A 143 19.80 0.46 -4.39
C GLU A 143 19.02 0.76 -5.67
N TYR A 144 17.73 0.47 -5.67
CA TYR A 144 16.81 0.68 -6.79
C TYR A 144 15.93 1.93 -6.66
N ARG A 145 15.84 2.52 -5.47
CA ARG A 145 14.96 3.66 -5.17
C ARG A 145 15.33 4.95 -5.92
N THR A 146 16.60 5.10 -6.26
CA THR A 146 17.10 6.24 -7.07
C THR A 146 16.71 6.13 -8.54
N LYS A 147 16.19 4.99 -8.99
CA LYS A 147 15.73 4.76 -10.35
C LYS A 147 14.22 5.05 -10.46
N PRO A 148 13.78 6.21 -10.97
CA PRO A 148 12.35 6.57 -11.06
C PRO A 148 11.51 5.54 -11.83
N LEU A 149 12.16 4.81 -12.74
CA LEU A 149 11.54 3.76 -13.53
C LEU A 149 10.92 2.65 -12.66
N ILE A 150 11.60 2.23 -11.59
CA ILE A 150 11.12 1.12 -10.74
C ILE A 150 9.79 1.47 -10.06
N VAL A 151 9.68 2.68 -9.51
CA VAL A 151 8.43 3.17 -8.92
C VAL A 151 7.32 3.26 -9.97
N GLN A 152 7.65 3.72 -11.20
CA GLN A 152 6.67 3.78 -12.29
C GLN A 152 6.20 2.38 -12.72
N LEU A 153 7.12 1.40 -12.80
CA LEU A 153 6.80 0.01 -13.13
C LEU A 153 5.91 -0.62 -12.07
N LEU A 154 6.21 -0.44 -10.78
CA LEU A 154 5.36 -0.91 -9.69
C LEU A 154 3.94 -0.34 -9.79
N TRP A 155 3.81 0.97 -10.01
CA TRP A 155 2.50 1.60 -10.24
C TRP A 155 1.78 1.02 -11.47
N SER A 156 2.49 0.80 -12.57
CA SER A 156 1.93 0.17 -13.77
C SER A 156 1.45 -1.26 -13.47
N GLY A 157 2.21 -2.02 -12.68
CA GLY A 157 1.83 -3.35 -12.22
C GLY A 157 0.59 -3.34 -11.34
N VAL A 158 0.51 -2.44 -10.35
CA VAL A 158 -0.70 -2.24 -9.53
C VAL A 158 -1.90 -1.94 -10.42
N MET A 159 -1.76 -1.06 -11.41
CA MET A 159 -2.87 -0.70 -12.29
C MET A 159 -3.27 -1.83 -13.25
N ALA A 160 -2.32 -2.63 -13.73
CA ALA A 160 -2.61 -3.84 -14.51
C ALA A 160 -3.36 -4.88 -13.66
N TYR A 161 -2.95 -5.06 -12.40
CA TYR A 161 -3.65 -5.91 -11.44
C TYR A 161 -5.08 -5.40 -11.17
N VAL A 162 -5.24 -4.10 -10.95
CA VAL A 162 -6.53 -3.42 -10.76
C VAL A 162 -7.48 -3.67 -11.94
N ALA A 163 -6.99 -3.49 -13.17
CA ALA A 163 -7.76 -3.73 -14.38
C ALA A 163 -8.20 -5.20 -14.51
N ARG A 164 -7.28 -6.14 -14.27
CA ARG A 164 -7.52 -7.58 -14.33
C ARG A 164 -8.60 -8.04 -13.35
N HIS A 165 -8.56 -7.55 -12.11
CA HIS A 165 -9.51 -7.89 -11.05
C HIS A 165 -10.75 -6.99 -11.04
N LYS A 166 -10.80 -6.03 -11.99
CA LYS A 166 -11.90 -5.05 -12.08
C LYS A 166 -12.12 -4.34 -10.75
N ILE A 167 -11.05 -3.95 -10.06
CA ILE A 167 -11.11 -3.22 -8.79
C ILE A 167 -11.78 -1.87 -9.00
N ASP A 168 -12.66 -1.48 -8.09
CA ASP A 168 -13.37 -0.21 -8.13
C ASP A 168 -12.71 0.84 -7.24
N VAL A 169 -12.10 0.38 -6.13
CA VAL A 169 -11.48 1.23 -5.11
C VAL A 169 -10.19 0.62 -4.62
N MET A 170 -9.14 1.44 -4.57
CA MET A 170 -7.91 1.17 -3.83
C MET A 170 -7.90 1.99 -2.54
N PHE A 171 -7.41 1.40 -1.45
CA PHE A 171 -7.24 2.10 -0.17
C PHE A 171 -6.11 1.47 0.66
N GLY A 172 -5.76 2.10 1.77
CA GLY A 172 -4.79 1.58 2.72
C GLY A 172 -4.12 2.70 3.50
N CYS A 173 -3.27 2.34 4.46
CA CYS A 173 -2.49 3.29 5.22
C CYS A 173 -1.25 3.72 4.45
N ALA A 174 -0.95 5.01 4.47
CA ALA A 174 0.29 5.58 3.96
C ALA A 174 0.91 6.48 5.01
N SER A 175 2.24 6.43 5.11
CA SER A 175 2.97 6.87 6.29
C SER A 175 3.81 8.13 6.03
N PHE A 176 3.79 9.01 7.01
CA PHE A 176 4.82 10.02 7.22
C PHE A 176 5.88 9.44 8.14
N PRO A 177 7.18 9.65 7.89
CA PRO A 177 8.21 9.30 8.86
C PRO A 177 8.05 10.07 10.17
N GLY A 178 8.24 9.38 11.30
CA GLY A 178 8.20 9.97 12.64
C GLY A 178 6.83 9.91 13.31
N THR A 179 6.86 10.09 14.64
CA THR A 179 5.72 9.92 15.55
C THR A 179 5.28 11.24 16.20
N ASP A 180 5.79 12.39 15.73
CA ASP A 180 5.38 13.71 16.18
C ASP A 180 4.55 14.42 15.10
N PRO A 181 3.22 14.45 15.22
CA PRO A 181 2.34 15.11 14.25
C PRO A 181 2.60 16.61 14.10
N LYS A 182 3.15 17.27 15.13
CA LYS A 182 3.44 18.70 15.08
C LYS A 182 4.59 19.01 14.11
N SER A 183 5.55 18.10 13.96
CA SER A 183 6.65 18.24 13.01
C SER A 183 6.21 18.22 11.56
N ILE A 184 5.03 17.65 11.29
CA ILE A 184 4.39 17.53 9.96
C ILE A 184 3.03 18.23 9.92
N ALA A 185 2.82 19.26 10.75
CA ALA A 185 1.53 19.94 10.90
C ALA A 185 0.99 20.48 9.56
N MET A 186 1.82 21.14 8.76
CA MET A 186 1.39 21.72 7.48
C MET A 186 0.94 20.65 6.48
N PRO A 187 1.71 19.59 6.16
CA PRO A 187 1.25 18.57 5.22
C PRO A 187 0.05 17.74 5.76
N LEU A 188 -0.06 17.49 7.08
CA LEU A 188 -1.25 16.83 7.65
C LEU A 188 -2.50 17.71 7.48
N SER A 189 -2.43 18.98 7.87
CA SER A 189 -3.56 19.91 7.72
C SER A 189 -3.92 20.15 6.26
N TYR A 190 -2.92 20.14 5.36
CA TYR A 190 -3.17 20.19 3.93
C TYR A 190 -4.03 19.01 3.45
N LEU A 191 -3.68 17.78 3.85
CA LEU A 191 -4.48 16.60 3.52
C LEU A 191 -5.89 16.71 4.08
N HIS A 192 -6.03 17.12 5.34
CA HIS A 192 -7.32 17.31 6.02
C HIS A 192 -8.23 18.31 5.28
N HIS A 193 -7.71 19.48 4.96
CA HIS A 193 -8.53 20.58 4.41
C HIS A 193 -8.77 20.49 2.90
N PHE A 194 -7.87 19.90 2.14
CA PHE A 194 -7.90 19.95 0.67
C PHE A 194 -8.24 18.60 0.02
N HIS A 195 -8.13 17.49 0.76
CA HIS A 195 -8.35 16.15 0.24
C HIS A 195 -9.25 15.26 1.12
N PRO A 196 -10.27 15.80 1.84
CA PRO A 196 -11.07 14.97 2.74
C PRO A 196 -11.88 13.93 1.97
N MET A 197 -12.06 12.75 2.56
CA MET A 197 -13.03 11.76 2.08
C MET A 197 -14.45 12.30 2.20
N ARG A 198 -15.29 11.94 1.21
CA ARG A 198 -16.72 12.23 1.26
C ARG A 198 -17.36 11.58 2.48
N GLU A 199 -18.37 12.24 3.07
CA GLU A 199 -19.05 11.83 4.28
C GLU A 199 -19.68 10.43 4.20
N ASP A 200 -20.21 10.07 3.04
CA ASP A 200 -20.92 8.80 2.81
C ASP A 200 -19.99 7.56 2.83
N ILE A 201 -18.68 7.76 2.63
CA ILE A 201 -17.68 6.70 2.63
C ILE A 201 -16.54 6.96 3.62
N ARG A 202 -16.61 8.07 4.40
CA ARG A 202 -15.50 8.52 5.25
C ARG A 202 -15.10 7.47 6.26
N ALA A 203 -13.85 7.04 6.14
CA ALA A 203 -13.15 6.31 7.18
C ALA A 203 -12.58 7.27 8.22
N ARG A 204 -12.52 6.84 9.48
CA ARG A 204 -12.00 7.63 10.59
C ARG A 204 -11.04 6.80 11.44
N ALA A 205 -9.96 7.41 11.90
CA ALA A 205 -9.08 6.77 12.87
C ALA A 205 -9.86 6.30 14.11
N LEU A 206 -9.53 5.11 14.60
CA LEU A 206 -10.22 4.54 15.77
C LEU A 206 -10.08 5.48 16.98
N PRO A 207 -11.10 5.66 17.83
CA PRO A 207 -11.10 6.67 18.89
C PRO A 207 -9.86 6.63 19.81
N LYS A 208 -9.31 5.44 20.03
CA LYS A 208 -8.12 5.25 20.90
C LYS A 208 -6.81 5.60 20.21
N LEU A 209 -6.80 5.70 18.88
CA LEU A 209 -5.61 5.96 18.05
C LEU A 209 -5.67 7.31 17.36
N TYR A 210 -6.81 8.00 17.46
CA TYR A 210 -7.08 9.23 16.73
C TYR A 210 -6.09 10.33 17.07
N VAL A 211 -5.44 10.84 16.05
CA VAL A 211 -4.59 12.04 16.07
C VAL A 211 -5.23 13.08 15.17
N ASP A 212 -5.40 14.29 15.71
CA ASP A 212 -5.96 15.40 14.95
C ASP A 212 -5.02 15.81 13.81
N MET A 213 -5.58 16.00 12.63
CA MET A 213 -4.87 16.48 11.46
C MET A 213 -5.07 17.99 11.21
N ASP A 214 -6.06 18.61 11.89
CA ASP A 214 -6.34 20.05 11.79
C ASP A 214 -5.42 20.84 12.74
N LEU A 215 -4.12 20.86 12.43
CA LEU A 215 -3.08 21.48 13.23
C LEU A 215 -2.74 22.92 12.78
N MET A 216 -3.22 23.31 11.61
CA MET A 216 -3.03 24.65 11.03
C MET A 216 -4.30 25.13 10.36
N PRO A 217 -4.72 26.40 10.56
CA PRO A 217 -5.83 26.99 9.85
C PRO A 217 -5.65 26.92 8.32
N LYS A 218 -6.73 26.63 7.61
CA LYS A 218 -6.71 26.41 6.16
C LYS A 218 -6.11 27.58 5.36
N ASP A 219 -6.37 28.82 5.81
CA ASP A 219 -5.89 30.06 5.19
C ASP A 219 -4.40 30.33 5.42
N GLN A 220 -3.79 29.63 6.38
CA GLN A 220 -2.34 29.70 6.65
C GLN A 220 -1.55 28.62 5.89
N ILE A 221 -2.22 27.69 5.22
CA ILE A 221 -1.56 26.62 4.47
C ILE A 221 -1.23 27.10 3.06
N ASN A 222 0.07 27.07 2.69
CA ASN A 222 0.47 27.21 1.30
C ASN A 222 0.34 25.84 0.59
N PRO A 223 -0.64 25.64 -0.33
CA PRO A 223 -0.87 24.31 -0.92
C PRO A 223 0.30 23.79 -1.72
N ARG A 224 1.11 24.66 -2.32
CA ARG A 224 2.28 24.26 -3.11
C ARG A 224 3.40 23.72 -2.21
N GLU A 225 3.68 24.42 -1.13
CA GLU A 225 4.69 24.02 -0.15
C GLU A 225 4.26 22.74 0.56
N ALA A 226 3.00 22.67 1.01
CA ALA A 226 2.44 21.49 1.66
C ALA A 226 2.51 20.25 0.75
N LEU A 227 2.12 20.39 -0.54
CA LEU A 227 2.26 19.29 -1.51
C LEU A 227 3.72 18.86 -1.70
N MET A 228 4.66 19.79 -1.68
CA MET A 228 6.10 19.45 -1.79
C MET A 228 6.63 18.74 -0.55
N ALA A 229 6.09 19.05 0.63
CA ALA A 229 6.44 18.41 1.90
C ALA A 229 5.86 16.99 2.09
N LEU A 230 4.88 16.58 1.27
CA LEU A 230 4.35 15.22 1.34
C LEU A 230 5.41 14.19 0.98
N PRO A 231 5.43 13.02 1.68
CA PRO A 231 6.19 11.86 1.24
C PRO A 231 5.88 11.48 -0.21
N PRO A 232 6.86 10.97 -0.98
CA PRO A 232 6.69 10.69 -2.41
C PRO A 232 5.48 9.82 -2.74
N LEU A 233 5.20 8.82 -1.91
CA LEU A 233 4.06 7.91 -2.08
C LEU A 233 2.72 8.63 -1.90
N ILE A 234 2.55 9.36 -0.80
CA ILE A 234 1.33 10.15 -0.52
C ILE A 234 1.12 11.20 -1.60
N LYS A 235 2.18 11.89 -2.01
CA LYS A 235 2.17 12.84 -3.14
C LYS A 235 1.68 12.19 -4.45
N GLY A 236 2.12 10.96 -4.70
CA GLY A 236 1.66 10.15 -5.84
C GLY A 236 0.15 9.92 -5.80
N TYR A 237 -0.37 9.48 -4.66
CA TYR A 237 -1.80 9.25 -4.44
C TYR A 237 -2.64 10.53 -4.58
N VAL A 238 -2.21 11.62 -3.95
CA VAL A 238 -2.90 12.94 -4.08
C VAL A 238 -2.99 13.37 -5.54
N ARG A 239 -1.93 13.18 -6.33
CA ARG A 239 -1.93 13.52 -7.76
C ARG A 239 -2.91 12.72 -8.60
N VAL A 240 -3.21 11.49 -8.25
CA VAL A 240 -4.20 10.67 -8.95
C VAL A 240 -5.63 10.91 -8.45
N GLY A 241 -5.82 11.78 -7.44
CA GLY A 241 -7.12 12.16 -6.92
C GLY A 241 -7.52 11.43 -5.64
N ALA A 242 -6.55 10.99 -4.84
CA ALA A 242 -6.84 10.38 -3.56
C ALA A 242 -7.60 11.32 -2.62
N GLN A 243 -8.50 10.73 -1.86
CA GLN A 243 -9.16 11.31 -0.69
C GLN A 243 -8.57 10.70 0.58
N ILE A 244 -8.59 11.45 1.67
CA ILE A 244 -7.91 11.12 2.94
C ILE A 244 -8.95 10.93 4.04
N GLY A 245 -8.78 9.87 4.82
CA GLY A 245 -9.60 9.58 6.00
C GLY A 245 -9.50 10.67 7.06
N ASP A 246 -10.42 10.65 8.01
CA ASP A 246 -10.47 11.59 9.12
C ASP A 246 -9.58 11.11 10.26
N GLY A 247 -8.63 11.93 10.65
CA GLY A 247 -7.61 11.64 11.64
C GLY A 247 -6.42 10.84 11.11
N ALA A 248 -5.30 10.96 11.80
CA ALA A 248 -4.10 10.15 11.61
C ALA A 248 -3.92 9.17 12.76
N VAL A 249 -2.99 8.24 12.63
CA VAL A 249 -2.62 7.25 13.65
C VAL A 249 -1.12 7.23 13.82
N ILE A 250 -0.62 7.13 15.05
CA ILE A 250 0.80 6.88 15.31
C ILE A 250 1.03 5.39 15.35
N ASP A 251 1.81 4.89 14.40
CA ASP A 251 2.30 3.51 14.42
C ASP A 251 3.68 3.47 15.10
N HIS A 252 3.68 2.96 16.33
CA HIS A 252 4.89 2.81 17.12
C HIS A 252 5.79 1.67 16.63
N GLN A 253 5.25 0.66 15.94
CA GLN A 253 6.03 -0.44 15.37
C GLN A 253 6.88 0.05 14.20
N PHE A 254 6.26 0.83 13.30
CA PHE A 254 6.96 1.37 12.13
C PHE A 254 7.56 2.77 12.37
N SER A 255 7.36 3.36 13.55
CA SER A 255 7.80 4.73 13.89
C SER A 255 7.30 5.76 12.88
N THR A 256 6.00 5.69 12.54
CA THR A 256 5.36 6.52 11.53
C THR A 256 4.10 7.22 12.07
N THR A 257 3.64 8.22 11.30
CA THR A 257 2.29 8.79 11.43
C THR A 257 1.52 8.44 10.17
N ASP A 258 0.47 7.65 10.31
CA ASP A 258 -0.26 7.04 9.21
C ASP A 258 -1.56 7.77 8.91
N VAL A 259 -1.86 7.91 7.63
CA VAL A 259 -3.13 8.46 7.12
C VAL A 259 -3.79 7.43 6.21
N LEU A 260 -5.11 7.35 6.26
CA LEU A 260 -5.85 6.49 5.34
C LEU A 260 -5.95 7.19 3.98
N ILE A 261 -5.51 6.49 2.95
CA ILE A 261 -5.65 6.87 1.55
C ILE A 261 -6.83 6.11 0.92
N TYR A 262 -7.67 6.80 0.18
CA TYR A 262 -8.75 6.24 -0.63
C TYR A 262 -8.65 6.74 -2.06
N VAL A 263 -8.70 5.83 -3.04
CA VAL A 263 -8.67 6.15 -4.47
C VAL A 263 -9.82 5.44 -5.17
N SER A 264 -10.82 6.19 -5.60
CA SER A 264 -11.87 5.68 -6.49
C SER A 264 -11.35 5.64 -7.93
N LEU A 265 -11.39 4.46 -8.55
CA LEU A 265 -10.99 4.30 -9.95
C LEU A 265 -11.96 5.03 -10.88
N LEU A 266 -13.23 5.19 -10.49
CA LEU A 266 -14.25 5.93 -11.23
C LEU A 266 -13.98 7.44 -11.23
N GLU A 267 -13.48 7.96 -10.10
CA GLU A 267 -13.22 9.38 -9.90
C GLU A 267 -11.81 9.80 -10.33
N MET A 268 -10.97 8.84 -10.69
CA MET A 268 -9.61 9.12 -11.16
C MET A 268 -9.63 9.98 -12.43
N ALA A 269 -8.83 11.05 -12.43
CA ALA A 269 -8.77 11.98 -13.55
C ALA A 269 -8.45 11.28 -14.88
N PRO A 270 -9.11 11.65 -16.00
CA PRO A 270 -9.01 10.96 -17.30
C PRO A 270 -7.58 10.78 -17.80
N ARG A 271 -6.70 11.77 -17.55
CA ARG A 271 -5.26 11.69 -17.92
C ARG A 271 -4.54 10.50 -17.28
N TYR A 272 -4.88 10.17 -16.03
CA TYR A 272 -4.27 9.03 -15.32
C TYR A 272 -4.91 7.72 -15.74
N ARG A 273 -6.23 7.69 -15.96
CA ARG A 273 -6.91 6.53 -16.52
C ARG A 273 -6.29 6.13 -17.86
N LYS A 274 -6.11 7.10 -18.78
CA LYS A 274 -5.43 6.89 -20.07
C LYS A 274 -4.00 6.41 -19.90
N ARG A 275 -3.23 7.04 -19.00
CA ARG A 275 -1.83 6.66 -18.71
C ARG A 275 -1.70 5.22 -18.25
N PHE A 276 -2.67 4.73 -17.46
CA PHE A 276 -2.66 3.38 -16.89
C PHE A 276 -3.48 2.38 -17.69
N GLY A 277 -3.94 2.72 -18.88
CA GLY A 277 -4.71 1.81 -19.74
C GLY A 277 -6.07 1.39 -19.19
N LEU A 278 -6.62 2.14 -18.24
CA LEU A 278 -7.95 1.89 -17.70
C LEU A 278 -9.05 2.28 -18.70
N PRO A 279 -10.20 1.57 -18.72
CA PRO A 279 -11.30 1.90 -19.60
C PRO A 279 -11.75 3.36 -19.47
N ASP A 280 -12.05 4.00 -20.59
CA ASP A 280 -12.65 5.34 -20.63
C ASP A 280 -14.13 5.23 -20.26
N LEU A 281 -14.48 5.67 -19.06
CA LEU A 281 -15.88 5.61 -18.56
C LEU A 281 -16.76 6.73 -19.13
N THR A 282 -16.21 7.63 -19.93
CA THR A 282 -16.99 8.68 -20.61
C THR A 282 -17.57 8.19 -21.94
N LYS A 283 -17.17 6.98 -22.36
CA LYS A 283 -17.72 6.32 -23.54
C LYS A 283 -18.72 5.22 -23.10
N PRO A 284 -19.94 5.20 -23.66
CA PRO A 284 -20.94 4.20 -23.38
C PRO A 284 -20.49 2.80 -23.78
#